data_cfc60f4681570904e8313470b2056812
#
_entry.id   cfc60f4681570904e8313470b2056812
#
_cell.length_a   1.000
_cell.length_b   1.000
_cell.length_c   1.000
_cell.angle_alpha   90.00
_cell.angle_beta   90.00
_cell.angle_gamma   90.00
#
_symmetry.space_group_name_H-M   'P 1'
#
loop_
_entity.id
_entity.type
_entity.pdbx_description
1 polymer ?
#
loop_
_entity_poly.entity_id
_entity_poly.type
_entity_poly.pdbx_seq_one_letter_code
_entity_poly.pdbx_strand_id
1 'polypeptide(L)'
;MQIPAALALLVVAAVAALLPSQTGATNTAAAWKKYSGNPVLGGKYGTCFDVSVLKEGDTYRMWLSWRSKQSIALVESKDGIHWSEPPQIVLGPRRESGWEDDVNRPVVIKRDDGYHMWYTGQSRDRSRIGYATSPDRVVWKRRSESPVLSPDKPWEKVAVMCPDVIWDDKAKIFRMWYSGGEQYEPDAIGYATSSDGITWMKHAGNPVFKSDPNAPWEKYKVTACQVVQRDGWYLMFYIGFRDVDHAQIGLARSRDGISNWERNPANPIVHPDPGAWDHDACYKPYAIFDGQKWLLWYNGRHGNLEQIGVAIHQGLDLGFLSSGSHPTVTSNGKPSQP
;
A
#
# COMPACT_ATOMS: atom_id res chain seq x y z
N MET A 1 70.85 -26.70 -49.06
CA MET A 1 69.80 -26.18 -49.97
C MET A 1 68.44 -26.48 -49.29
N GLN A 2 67.94 -25.55 -48.52
CA GLN A 2 66.73 -25.69 -47.70
C GLN A 2 65.63 -24.82 -48.32
N ILE A 3 64.45 -25.40 -48.49
CA ILE A 3 63.22 -24.76 -48.98
C ILE A 3 62.39 -24.44 -47.75
N PRO A 4 61.89 -23.22 -47.55
CA PRO A 4 61.00 -22.92 -46.41
C PRO A 4 59.56 -23.25 -46.76
N ALA A 5 58.89 -23.86 -45.80
CA ALA A 5 57.43 -24.13 -45.80
C ALA A 5 56.60 -22.87 -45.54
N ALA A 6 55.65 -22.62 -46.41
CA ALA A 6 54.67 -21.55 -46.26
C ALA A 6 53.55 -21.96 -45.29
N LEU A 7 53.33 -21.17 -44.26
CA LEU A 7 52.27 -21.33 -43.30
C LEU A 7 51.01 -20.58 -43.79
N ALA A 8 49.94 -21.28 -44.11
CA ALA A 8 48.65 -20.69 -44.49
C ALA A 8 47.84 -20.37 -43.23
N LEU A 9 47.57 -19.09 -43.03
CA LEU A 9 46.73 -18.60 -41.94
C LEU A 9 45.26 -18.64 -42.40
N LEU A 10 44.47 -19.54 -41.82
CA LEU A 10 42.99 -19.53 -41.97
C LEU A 10 42.39 -18.49 -41.04
N VAL A 11 41.84 -17.43 -41.61
CA VAL A 11 41.02 -16.44 -40.90
C VAL A 11 39.59 -16.96 -40.87
N VAL A 12 39.13 -17.41 -39.68
CA VAL A 12 37.72 -17.73 -39.45
C VAL A 12 37.02 -16.43 -39.04
N ALA A 13 36.22 -15.87 -39.94
CA ALA A 13 35.34 -14.75 -39.63
C ALA A 13 34.13 -15.25 -38.83
N ALA A 14 34.10 -14.98 -37.54
CA ALA A 14 32.91 -15.19 -36.71
C ALA A 14 31.88 -14.10 -37.01
N VAL A 15 30.79 -14.46 -37.69
CA VAL A 15 29.60 -13.62 -37.84
C VAL A 15 28.84 -13.68 -36.55
N ALA A 16 28.98 -12.65 -35.68
CA ALA A 16 28.16 -12.46 -34.53
C ALA A 16 26.76 -11.99 -35.02
N ALA A 17 25.78 -12.88 -34.95
CA ALA A 17 24.37 -12.51 -35.13
C ALA A 17 23.96 -11.61 -33.98
N LEU A 18 23.80 -10.33 -34.24
CA LEU A 18 23.13 -9.38 -33.34
C LEU A 18 21.65 -9.77 -33.26
N LEU A 19 21.27 -10.46 -32.19
CA LEU A 19 19.87 -10.58 -31.78
C LEU A 19 19.38 -9.18 -31.42
N PRO A 20 18.23 -8.73 -31.94
CA PRO A 20 17.65 -7.46 -31.50
C PRO A 20 17.30 -7.61 -30.02
N SER A 21 17.90 -6.78 -29.17
CA SER A 21 17.46 -6.58 -27.81
C SER A 21 16.02 -6.09 -27.89
N GLN A 22 15.06 -6.92 -27.44
CA GLN A 22 13.72 -6.46 -27.19
C GLN A 22 13.80 -5.44 -26.04
N THR A 23 13.94 -4.18 -26.38
CA THR A 23 13.56 -3.10 -25.49
C THR A 23 12.05 -3.22 -25.29
N GLY A 24 11.66 -3.88 -24.19
CA GLY A 24 10.26 -3.86 -23.76
C GLY A 24 9.84 -2.40 -23.70
N ALA A 25 8.89 -2.01 -24.55
CA ALA A 25 8.24 -0.71 -24.45
C ALA A 25 7.69 -0.60 -23.04
N THR A 26 8.36 0.15 -22.18
CA THR A 26 7.81 0.55 -20.88
C THR A 26 6.53 1.30 -21.19
N ASN A 27 5.40 0.71 -20.83
CA ASN A 27 4.09 1.32 -21.01
C ASN A 27 4.05 2.58 -20.13
N THR A 28 4.48 3.71 -20.68
CA THR A 28 4.56 5.00 -19.97
C THR A 28 3.20 5.49 -19.49
N ALA A 29 2.11 4.90 -19.98
CA ALA A 29 0.75 5.18 -19.53
C ALA A 29 0.46 4.69 -18.10
N ALA A 30 1.16 3.64 -17.62
CA ALA A 30 0.95 3.05 -16.30
C ALA A 30 1.85 3.64 -15.19
N ALA A 31 2.67 4.64 -15.48
CA ALA A 31 3.65 5.16 -14.53
C ALA A 31 3.01 6.12 -13.51
N TRP A 32 3.27 5.88 -12.23
CA TRP A 32 3.00 6.81 -11.14
C TRP A 32 4.04 7.93 -11.15
N LYS A 33 3.58 9.19 -11.06
CA LYS A 33 4.46 10.36 -11.02
C LYS A 33 4.32 11.07 -9.69
N LYS A 34 5.39 11.20 -8.94
CA LYS A 34 5.42 12.03 -7.74
C LYS A 34 5.14 13.49 -8.10
N TYR A 35 4.33 14.16 -7.29
CA TYR A 35 4.07 15.58 -7.46
C TYR A 35 5.34 16.37 -7.19
N SER A 36 5.67 17.31 -8.07
CA SER A 36 6.93 18.07 -8.00
C SER A 36 7.00 19.02 -6.80
N GLY A 37 5.85 19.37 -6.21
CA GLY A 37 5.77 20.18 -4.98
C GLY A 37 5.74 19.38 -3.68
N ASN A 38 6.04 18.07 -3.71
CA ASN A 38 6.14 17.27 -2.49
C ASN A 38 7.27 17.74 -1.55
N PRO A 39 7.11 17.60 -0.22
CA PRO A 39 5.96 17.04 0.49
C PRO A 39 4.77 17.99 0.56
N VAL A 40 3.54 17.44 0.58
CA VAL A 40 2.29 18.23 0.65
C VAL A 40 1.84 18.52 2.08
N LEU A 41 2.34 17.77 3.08
CA LEU A 41 2.04 17.98 4.49
C LEU A 41 3.16 17.42 5.38
N GLY A 42 3.49 18.11 6.47
CA GLY A 42 4.53 17.72 7.42
C GLY A 42 5.51 18.86 7.66
N GLY A 43 6.79 18.55 7.87
CA GLY A 43 7.87 19.52 8.05
C GLY A 43 7.71 20.35 9.32
N LYS A 44 7.08 21.51 9.23
CA LYS A 44 6.85 22.42 10.37
C LYS A 44 6.02 21.82 11.52
N TYR A 45 5.28 20.75 11.25
CA TYR A 45 4.51 20.02 12.27
C TYR A 45 5.28 18.84 12.86
N GLY A 46 6.51 18.59 12.42
CA GLY A 46 7.26 17.36 12.70
C GLY A 46 6.71 16.19 11.88
N THR A 47 6.88 14.98 12.38
CA THR A 47 6.42 13.76 11.71
C THR A 47 4.89 13.70 11.64
N CYS A 48 4.37 13.72 10.40
CA CYS A 48 3.00 13.43 10.01
C CYS A 48 3.03 12.23 9.08
N PHE A 49 2.20 11.21 9.35
CA PHE A 49 2.30 9.92 8.68
C PHE A 49 0.98 9.15 8.68
N ASP A 50 0.90 8.06 7.92
CA ASP A 50 -0.19 7.08 7.87
C ASP A 50 -1.58 7.71 7.76
N VAL A 51 -1.96 7.98 6.54
CA VAL A 51 -3.18 8.73 6.22
C VAL A 51 -4.34 7.82 5.85
N SER A 52 -5.56 8.32 6.09
CA SER A 52 -6.81 7.86 5.51
C SER A 52 -7.53 9.05 4.89
N VAL A 53 -7.97 8.92 3.64
CA VAL A 53 -8.57 10.04 2.91
C VAL A 53 -9.96 9.67 2.41
N LEU A 54 -10.93 10.56 2.62
CA LEU A 54 -12.24 10.50 2.00
C LEU A 54 -12.43 11.69 1.05
N LYS A 55 -13.06 11.46 -0.09
CA LYS A 55 -13.54 12.51 -0.98
C LYS A 55 -15.06 12.61 -0.85
N GLU A 56 -15.55 13.75 -0.41
CA GLU A 56 -16.99 14.04 -0.25
C GLU A 56 -17.34 15.31 -1.01
N GLY A 57 -18.07 15.16 -2.12
CA GLY A 57 -18.27 16.25 -3.06
C GLY A 57 -16.92 16.77 -3.58
N ASP A 58 -16.70 18.08 -3.43
CA ASP A 58 -15.48 18.76 -3.88
C ASP A 58 -14.40 18.87 -2.78
N THR A 59 -14.53 18.10 -1.69
CA THR A 59 -13.62 18.22 -0.55
C THR A 59 -12.96 16.87 -0.25
N TYR A 60 -11.63 16.87 -0.19
CA TYR A 60 -10.84 15.79 0.37
C TYR A 60 -10.67 16.04 1.87
N ARG A 61 -10.84 14.99 2.66
CA ARG A 61 -10.62 14.98 4.11
C ARG A 61 -9.61 13.91 4.43
N MET A 62 -8.52 14.32 5.08
CA MET A 62 -7.44 13.43 5.46
C MET A 62 -7.34 13.35 6.97
N TRP A 63 -7.51 12.15 7.51
CA TRP A 63 -7.10 11.83 8.87
C TRP A 63 -5.68 11.30 8.81
N LEU A 64 -4.82 11.83 9.67
CA LEU A 64 -3.40 11.52 9.69
C LEU A 64 -2.92 11.26 11.11
N SER A 65 -1.84 10.51 11.23
CA SER A 65 -1.13 10.31 12.48
C SER A 65 -0.15 11.47 12.71
N TRP A 66 -0.28 12.15 13.84
CA TRP A 66 0.61 13.24 14.24
C TRP A 66 1.50 12.80 15.41
N ARG A 67 2.72 12.33 15.10
CA ARG A 67 3.59 11.66 16.07
C ARG A 67 3.90 12.52 17.30
N SER A 68 4.26 13.79 17.12
CA SER A 68 4.59 14.67 18.24
C SER A 68 3.42 14.95 19.20
N LYS A 69 2.20 14.65 18.76
CA LYS A 69 0.96 14.76 19.54
C LYS A 69 0.40 13.41 19.97
N GLN A 70 0.99 12.30 19.51
CA GLN A 70 0.50 10.93 19.76
C GLN A 70 -0.98 10.76 19.42
N SER A 71 -1.46 11.51 18.42
CA SER A 71 -2.88 11.72 18.15
C SER A 71 -3.19 11.60 16.66
N ILE A 72 -4.44 11.36 16.35
CA ILE A 72 -4.99 11.46 15.00
C ILE A 72 -5.53 12.86 14.80
N ALA A 73 -5.16 13.48 13.68
CA ALA A 73 -5.60 14.81 13.30
C ALA A 73 -6.30 14.80 11.94
N LEU A 74 -7.12 15.83 11.67
CA LEU A 74 -7.87 16.05 10.45
C LEU A 74 -7.36 17.30 9.73
N VAL A 75 -7.24 17.21 8.40
CA VAL A 75 -7.05 18.33 7.49
C VAL A 75 -8.00 18.20 6.30
N GLU A 76 -8.33 19.31 5.65
CA GLU A 76 -9.21 19.35 4.48
C GLU A 76 -8.50 20.00 3.28
N SER A 77 -8.89 19.61 2.06
CA SER A 77 -8.36 20.13 0.81
C SER A 77 -9.42 20.13 -0.29
N LYS A 78 -9.30 21.06 -1.26
CA LYS A 78 -10.13 21.07 -2.46
C LYS A 78 -9.53 20.29 -3.63
N ASP A 79 -8.23 20.07 -3.61
CA ASP A 79 -7.48 19.44 -4.72
C ASP A 79 -6.69 18.19 -4.32
N GLY A 80 -6.64 17.87 -3.00
CA GLY A 80 -5.86 16.76 -2.45
C GLY A 80 -4.35 17.04 -2.35
N ILE A 81 -3.93 18.28 -2.61
CA ILE A 81 -2.54 18.74 -2.61
C ILE A 81 -2.32 19.84 -1.58
N HIS A 82 -3.16 20.85 -1.57
CA HIS A 82 -3.09 21.97 -0.64
C HIS A 82 -4.04 21.73 0.53
N TRP A 83 -3.48 21.48 1.70
CA TRP A 83 -4.23 21.08 2.89
C TRP A 83 -4.41 22.23 3.88
N SER A 84 -5.54 22.24 4.59
CA SER A 84 -5.79 23.20 5.67
C SER A 84 -4.77 23.05 6.78
N GLU A 85 -4.41 24.17 7.41
CA GLU A 85 -3.40 24.24 8.44
C GLU A 85 -3.83 25.18 9.60
N PRO A 86 -3.49 24.86 10.85
CA PRO A 86 -2.79 23.65 11.32
C PRO A 86 -3.69 22.40 11.32
N PRO A 87 -3.16 21.17 11.39
CA PRO A 87 -3.96 19.97 11.58
C PRO A 87 -4.78 20.04 12.87
N GLN A 88 -6.06 19.65 12.83
CA GLN A 88 -6.96 19.61 13.96
C GLN A 88 -6.93 18.24 14.63
N ILE A 89 -6.50 18.15 15.90
CA ILE A 89 -6.59 16.89 16.65
C ILE A 89 -8.03 16.49 16.82
N VAL A 90 -8.37 15.23 16.45
CA VAL A 90 -9.72 14.67 16.54
C VAL A 90 -9.81 13.44 17.44
N LEU A 91 -8.69 12.70 17.62
CA LEU A 91 -8.61 11.59 18.56
C LEU A 91 -7.24 11.58 19.23
N GLY A 92 -7.20 11.76 20.56
CA GLY A 92 -5.97 11.71 21.35
C GLY A 92 -5.80 10.36 22.07
N PRO A 93 -4.65 10.16 22.71
CA PRO A 93 -4.37 8.96 23.52
C PRO A 93 -5.28 8.87 24.73
N ARG A 94 -5.45 7.64 25.26
CA ARG A 94 -6.14 7.35 26.51
C ARG A 94 -5.29 6.38 27.33
N ARG A 95 -4.27 6.94 28.02
CA ARG A 95 -3.24 6.16 28.72
C ARG A 95 -3.79 5.27 29.83
N GLU A 96 -4.86 5.71 30.51
CA GLU A 96 -5.55 4.95 31.54
C GLU A 96 -6.15 3.63 31.04
N SER A 97 -6.37 3.51 29.73
CA SER A 97 -6.83 2.26 29.12
C SER A 97 -5.78 1.15 29.14
N GLY A 98 -4.49 1.50 29.27
CA GLY A 98 -3.37 0.56 29.27
C GLY A 98 -2.98 0.00 27.90
N TRP A 99 -3.57 0.54 26.80
CA TRP A 99 -3.26 0.08 25.44
C TRP A 99 -3.26 1.22 24.38
N GLU A 100 -3.57 2.45 24.75
CA GLU A 100 -3.64 3.62 23.88
C GLU A 100 -2.74 4.77 24.37
N ASP A 101 -1.44 4.49 24.63
CA ASP A 101 -0.48 5.55 24.97
C ASP A 101 -0.17 6.45 23.76
N ASP A 102 -0.36 5.90 22.57
CA ASP A 102 -0.30 6.56 21.27
C ASP A 102 -1.45 6.02 20.40
N VAL A 103 -2.14 6.89 19.66
CA VAL A 103 -3.14 6.51 18.68
C VAL A 103 -2.73 7.01 17.30
N ASN A 104 -2.70 6.08 16.34
CA ASN A 104 -2.20 6.35 15.00
C ASN A 104 -2.81 5.41 13.95
N ARG A 105 -2.39 5.56 12.67
CA ARG A 105 -2.77 4.67 11.56
C ARG A 105 -4.29 4.50 11.41
N PRO A 106 -5.02 5.61 11.27
CA PRO A 106 -6.47 5.54 11.11
C PRO A 106 -6.86 4.98 9.74
N VAL A 107 -8.01 4.31 9.69
CA VAL A 107 -8.83 4.17 8.48
C VAL A 107 -10.23 4.69 8.81
N VAL A 108 -10.77 5.51 7.94
CA VAL A 108 -12.11 6.10 8.11
C VAL A 108 -12.96 5.74 6.91
N ILE A 109 -14.16 5.24 7.20
CA ILE A 109 -15.22 5.08 6.20
C ILE A 109 -16.46 5.86 6.61
N LYS A 110 -17.26 6.26 5.62
CA LYS A 110 -18.57 6.89 5.84
C LYS A 110 -19.68 5.90 5.54
N ARG A 111 -20.68 5.88 6.41
CA ARG A 111 -21.93 5.13 6.24
C ARG A 111 -23.13 6.04 6.55
N ASP A 112 -24.33 5.51 6.39
CA ASP A 112 -25.58 6.27 6.64
C ASP A 112 -25.70 6.74 8.08
N ASP A 113 -25.13 6.00 9.04
CA ASP A 113 -25.13 6.30 10.47
C ASP A 113 -23.95 7.17 10.94
N GLY A 114 -23.11 7.65 10.01
CA GLY A 114 -21.98 8.54 10.30
C GLY A 114 -20.62 8.00 9.84
N TYR A 115 -19.58 8.45 10.54
CA TYR A 115 -18.21 8.07 10.25
C TYR A 115 -17.72 7.01 11.22
N HIS A 116 -17.00 6.03 10.69
CA HIS A 116 -16.43 4.92 11.42
C HIS A 116 -14.92 4.95 11.26
N MET A 117 -14.18 4.92 12.35
CA MET A 117 -12.72 4.91 12.36
C MET A 117 -12.21 3.67 13.10
N TRP A 118 -11.39 2.87 12.43
CA TRP A 118 -10.51 1.93 13.10
C TRP A 118 -9.10 2.52 13.11
N TYR A 119 -8.38 2.32 14.20
CA TYR A 119 -7.07 2.92 14.41
C TYR A 119 -6.17 1.99 15.20
N THR A 120 -4.86 2.21 15.12
CA THR A 120 -3.89 1.52 15.94
C THR A 120 -3.72 2.25 17.27
N GLY A 121 -3.94 1.54 18.37
CA GLY A 121 -3.52 1.94 19.71
C GLY A 121 -2.22 1.24 20.05
N GLN A 122 -1.23 1.97 20.53
CA GLN A 122 0.09 1.45 20.92
C GLN A 122 0.36 1.74 22.38
N SER A 123 0.84 0.73 23.10
CA SER A 123 1.26 0.85 24.48
C SER A 123 2.40 -0.10 24.74
N ARG A 124 3.50 0.41 25.31
CA ARG A 124 4.71 -0.35 25.59
C ARG A 124 5.25 -1.00 24.30
N ASP A 125 5.30 -2.34 24.27
CA ASP A 125 5.80 -3.18 23.18
C ASP A 125 4.68 -3.85 22.36
N ARG A 126 3.42 -3.34 22.46
CA ARG A 126 2.26 -3.96 21.83
C ARG A 126 1.44 -2.96 21.03
N SER A 127 0.87 -3.45 19.92
CA SER A 127 -0.10 -2.71 19.10
C SER A 127 -1.39 -3.49 18.95
N ARG A 128 -2.52 -2.77 19.03
CA ARG A 128 -3.88 -3.31 18.94
C ARG A 128 -4.75 -2.37 18.12
N ILE A 129 -5.90 -2.85 17.66
CA ILE A 129 -6.84 -2.02 16.89
C ILE A 129 -8.00 -1.60 17.77
N GLY A 130 -8.29 -0.29 17.76
CA GLY A 130 -9.45 0.34 18.38
C GLY A 130 -10.51 0.75 17.36
N TYR A 131 -11.68 1.13 17.85
CA TYR A 131 -12.81 1.57 17.05
C TYR A 131 -13.53 2.76 17.65
N ALA A 132 -13.80 3.78 16.84
CA ALA A 132 -14.54 4.96 17.21
C ALA A 132 -15.53 5.36 16.10
N THR A 133 -16.59 6.07 16.48
CA THR A 133 -17.57 6.63 15.53
C THR A 133 -17.74 8.12 15.76
N SER A 134 -18.15 8.83 14.71
CA SER A 134 -18.41 10.28 14.76
C SER A 134 -19.60 10.63 13.87
N PRO A 135 -20.51 11.52 14.32
CA PRO A 135 -21.57 12.05 13.47
C PRO A 135 -21.06 13.14 12.50
N ASP A 136 -19.95 13.81 12.85
CA ASP A 136 -19.47 15.03 12.21
C ASP A 136 -18.00 15.00 11.79
N ARG A 137 -17.31 13.80 11.93
CA ARG A 137 -15.87 13.58 11.62
C ARG A 137 -14.85 14.29 12.53
N VAL A 138 -15.32 15.13 13.45
CA VAL A 138 -14.47 15.89 14.38
C VAL A 138 -14.58 15.35 15.80
N VAL A 139 -15.80 15.10 16.27
CA VAL A 139 -16.07 14.57 17.61
C VAL A 139 -16.19 13.04 17.53
N TRP A 140 -15.20 12.34 18.05
CA TRP A 140 -15.14 10.87 17.99
C TRP A 140 -15.43 10.23 19.34
N LYS A 141 -16.28 9.22 19.32
CA LYS A 141 -16.62 8.41 20.49
C LYS A 141 -16.08 6.99 20.31
N ARG A 142 -15.18 6.56 21.20
CA ARG A 142 -14.75 5.16 21.26
C ARG A 142 -15.94 4.25 21.52
N ARG A 143 -16.00 3.14 20.80
CA ARG A 143 -17.11 2.18 20.84
C ARG A 143 -16.86 1.00 21.77
N SER A 144 -15.64 0.88 22.26
CA SER A 144 -15.23 -0.15 23.20
C SER A 144 -14.13 0.39 24.13
N GLU A 145 -14.14 -0.04 25.37
CA GLU A 145 -13.05 0.22 26.34
C GLU A 145 -11.83 -0.64 26.05
N SER A 146 -12.03 -1.82 25.48
CA SER A 146 -11.01 -2.76 25.07
C SER A 146 -10.73 -2.65 23.56
N PRO A 147 -9.54 -3.08 23.10
CA PRO A 147 -9.28 -3.20 21.67
C PRO A 147 -10.30 -4.12 21.00
N VAL A 148 -10.68 -3.79 19.77
CA VAL A 148 -11.58 -4.63 18.94
C VAL A 148 -10.81 -5.77 18.25
N LEU A 149 -9.50 -5.63 18.08
CA LEU A 149 -8.61 -6.68 17.58
C LEU A 149 -7.29 -6.65 18.34
N SER A 150 -6.83 -7.82 18.81
CA SER A 150 -5.56 -8.02 19.53
C SER A 150 -4.78 -9.18 18.92
N PRO A 151 -3.44 -9.20 19.06
CA PRO A 151 -2.66 -10.35 18.61
C PRO A 151 -3.02 -11.59 19.45
N ASP A 152 -3.40 -12.67 18.79
CA ASP A 152 -3.76 -13.97 19.39
C ASP A 152 -3.30 -15.17 18.53
N LYS A 153 -2.62 -14.91 17.42
CA LYS A 153 -2.03 -15.93 16.55
C LYS A 153 -0.51 -15.83 16.54
N PRO A 154 0.22 -16.96 16.40
CA PRO A 154 1.70 -16.96 16.45
C PRO A 154 2.36 -15.99 15.45
N TRP A 155 1.79 -15.83 14.25
CA TRP A 155 2.34 -14.94 13.22
C TRP A 155 2.15 -13.45 13.56
N GLU A 156 1.19 -13.10 14.40
CA GLU A 156 0.91 -11.72 14.84
C GLU A 156 1.89 -11.24 15.92
N LYS A 157 2.67 -12.15 16.51
CA LYS A 157 3.67 -11.86 17.54
C LYS A 157 3.12 -10.92 18.63
N VAL A 158 3.52 -9.64 18.59
CA VAL A 158 3.14 -8.63 19.57
C VAL A 158 2.18 -7.55 19.01
N ALA A 159 1.90 -7.58 17.72
CA ALA A 159 1.16 -6.50 17.09
C ALA A 159 0.10 -6.97 16.08
N VAL A 160 -1.06 -6.33 16.16
CA VAL A 160 -2.00 -6.13 15.05
C VAL A 160 -2.20 -4.63 14.89
N MET A 161 -2.00 -4.11 13.67
CA MET A 161 -2.01 -2.67 13.39
C MET A 161 -2.33 -2.36 11.92
N CYS A 162 -2.32 -1.07 11.57
CA CYS A 162 -2.56 -0.59 10.22
C CYS A 162 -3.85 -1.19 9.62
N PRO A 163 -5.01 -1.03 10.29
CA PRO A 163 -6.25 -1.53 9.73
C PRO A 163 -6.56 -0.80 8.43
N ASP A 164 -7.09 -1.54 7.45
CA ASP A 164 -7.82 -1.01 6.31
C ASP A 164 -9.17 -1.69 6.24
N VAL A 165 -10.25 -0.93 6.17
CA VAL A 165 -11.61 -1.45 6.30
C VAL A 165 -12.48 -0.94 5.16
N ILE A 166 -13.21 -1.86 4.55
CA ILE A 166 -14.28 -1.54 3.63
C ILE A 166 -15.62 -2.14 4.12
N TRP A 167 -16.71 -1.54 3.69
CA TRP A 167 -18.04 -2.11 3.86
C TRP A 167 -18.44 -2.90 2.61
N ASP A 168 -18.82 -4.14 2.79
CA ASP A 168 -19.40 -4.98 1.72
C ASP A 168 -20.92 -4.85 1.77
N ASP A 169 -21.50 -4.04 0.89
CA ASP A 169 -22.92 -3.80 0.83
C ASP A 169 -23.74 -5.03 0.50
N LYS A 170 -23.17 -5.96 -0.27
CA LYS A 170 -23.85 -7.20 -0.66
C LYS A 170 -23.91 -8.19 0.49
N ALA A 171 -22.79 -8.37 1.19
CA ALA A 171 -22.69 -9.29 2.31
C ALA A 171 -23.15 -8.66 3.63
N LYS A 172 -23.32 -7.33 3.69
CA LYS A 172 -23.66 -6.55 4.91
C LYS A 172 -22.68 -6.78 6.05
N ILE A 173 -21.38 -6.78 5.74
CA ILE A 173 -20.27 -6.95 6.68
C ILE A 173 -19.16 -5.94 6.43
N PHE A 174 -18.39 -5.66 7.47
CA PHE A 174 -17.07 -5.04 7.35
C PHE A 174 -16.03 -6.09 6.98
N ARG A 175 -15.13 -5.72 6.09
CA ARG A 175 -13.93 -6.49 5.74
C ARG A 175 -12.71 -5.68 6.15
N MET A 176 -11.81 -6.29 6.90
CA MET A 176 -10.58 -5.65 7.37
C MET A 176 -9.37 -6.41 6.87
N TRP A 177 -8.41 -5.68 6.30
CA TRP A 177 -7.03 -6.12 6.16
C TRP A 177 -6.21 -5.42 7.24
N TYR A 178 -5.34 -6.16 7.90
CA TYR A 178 -4.53 -5.65 8.99
C TYR A 178 -3.13 -6.24 8.96
N SER A 179 -2.17 -5.54 9.51
CA SER A 179 -0.79 -6.02 9.58
C SER A 179 -0.55 -6.73 10.92
N GLY A 180 0.15 -7.86 10.88
CA GLY A 180 0.52 -8.61 12.06
C GLY A 180 2.01 -8.94 12.07
N GLY A 181 2.63 -8.98 13.28
CA GLY A 181 4.03 -9.26 13.45
C GLY A 181 4.71 -8.43 14.54
N GLU A 182 5.87 -7.86 14.21
CA GLU A 182 6.60 -6.94 15.09
C GLU A 182 5.83 -5.62 15.28
N GLN A 183 6.09 -4.93 16.39
CA GLN A 183 5.30 -3.77 16.79
C GLN A 183 5.35 -2.60 15.82
N TYR A 184 6.52 -2.26 15.30
CA TYR A 184 6.68 -1.08 14.44
C TYR A 184 6.71 -1.45 12.95
N GLU A 185 7.17 -2.64 12.68
CA GLU A 185 7.40 -3.17 11.34
C GLU A 185 6.78 -4.57 11.22
N PRO A 186 5.46 -4.68 11.10
CA PRO A 186 4.77 -5.97 10.97
C PRO A 186 5.24 -6.78 9.75
N ASP A 187 5.02 -8.08 9.79
CA ASP A 187 5.66 -9.03 8.86
C ASP A 187 4.78 -9.43 7.68
N ALA A 188 3.45 -9.35 7.85
CA ALA A 188 2.49 -9.82 6.85
C ALA A 188 1.11 -9.18 7.04
N ILE A 189 0.22 -9.38 6.06
CA ILE A 189 -1.15 -8.86 6.06
C ILE A 189 -2.13 -10.00 6.32
N GLY A 190 -2.99 -9.83 7.33
CA GLY A 190 -4.11 -10.69 7.65
C GLY A 190 -5.44 -10.13 7.20
N TYR A 191 -6.49 -10.94 7.33
CA TYR A 191 -7.85 -10.59 6.96
C TYR A 191 -8.81 -10.98 8.09
N ALA A 192 -9.82 -10.14 8.34
CA ALA A 192 -10.90 -10.41 9.28
C ALA A 192 -12.22 -9.81 8.80
N THR A 193 -13.34 -10.32 9.31
CA THR A 193 -14.69 -9.82 9.02
C THR A 193 -15.45 -9.53 10.29
N SER A 194 -16.41 -8.59 10.20
CA SER A 194 -17.28 -8.21 11.31
C SER A 194 -18.65 -7.75 10.80
N SER A 195 -19.70 -8.03 11.52
CA SER A 195 -21.04 -7.49 11.24
C SER A 195 -21.31 -6.16 11.95
N ASP A 196 -20.58 -5.86 13.03
CA ASP A 196 -20.82 -4.72 13.93
C ASP A 196 -19.64 -3.73 14.06
N GLY A 197 -18.46 -4.10 13.47
CA GLY A 197 -17.24 -3.32 13.54
C GLY A 197 -16.47 -3.47 14.87
N ILE A 198 -17.00 -4.24 15.81
CA ILE A 198 -16.46 -4.46 17.16
C ILE A 198 -15.97 -5.89 17.33
N THR A 199 -16.80 -6.85 16.96
CA THR A 199 -16.49 -8.29 17.06
C THR A 199 -15.95 -8.78 15.73
N TRP A 200 -14.66 -9.15 15.69
CA TRP A 200 -13.97 -9.54 14.47
C TRP A 200 -13.62 -11.02 14.43
N MET A 201 -13.94 -11.64 13.32
CA MET A 201 -13.57 -13.03 13.02
C MET A 201 -12.37 -13.06 12.08
N LYS A 202 -11.20 -13.43 12.59
CA LYS A 202 -9.99 -13.60 11.80
C LYS A 202 -10.10 -14.77 10.83
N HIS A 203 -9.63 -14.60 9.62
CA HIS A 203 -9.62 -15.66 8.61
C HIS A 203 -8.69 -16.80 9.02
N ALA A 204 -9.15 -18.05 8.88
CA ALA A 204 -8.40 -19.23 9.30
C ALA A 204 -7.07 -19.42 8.54
N GLY A 205 -7.02 -18.97 7.28
CA GLY A 205 -5.84 -19.04 6.42
C GLY A 205 -4.87 -17.84 6.56
N ASN A 206 -5.01 -17.01 7.60
CA ASN A 206 -4.08 -15.89 7.81
C ASN A 206 -2.63 -16.34 8.02
N PRO A 207 -1.65 -15.53 7.57
CA PRO A 207 -1.80 -14.28 6.82
C PRO A 207 -2.13 -14.53 5.36
N VAL A 208 -2.97 -13.63 4.77
CA VAL A 208 -3.46 -13.74 3.39
C VAL A 208 -2.52 -13.13 2.35
N PHE A 209 -1.55 -12.32 2.79
CA PHE A 209 -0.54 -11.74 1.92
C PHE A 209 0.81 -11.65 2.64
N LYS A 210 1.86 -12.18 1.98
CA LYS A 210 3.23 -12.27 2.48
C LYS A 210 4.21 -11.74 1.45
N SER A 211 5.44 -11.45 1.87
CA SER A 211 6.54 -11.09 0.97
C SER A 211 6.82 -12.21 -0.04
N ASP A 212 7.30 -11.81 -1.21
CA ASP A 212 7.86 -12.71 -2.20
C ASP A 212 9.39 -12.69 -2.10
N PRO A 213 10.02 -13.80 -1.68
CA PRO A 213 11.48 -13.86 -1.55
C PRO A 213 12.20 -13.69 -2.89
N ASN A 214 11.51 -13.89 -4.02
CA ASN A 214 12.06 -13.72 -5.37
C ASN A 214 11.93 -12.28 -5.89
N ALA A 215 11.18 -11.41 -5.19
CA ALA A 215 11.05 -9.99 -5.51
C ALA A 215 12.02 -9.17 -4.63
N PRO A 216 13.19 -8.73 -5.13
CA PRO A 216 14.26 -8.13 -4.31
C PRO A 216 13.80 -6.91 -3.49
N TRP A 217 12.80 -6.17 -3.97
CA TRP A 217 12.31 -4.94 -3.35
C TRP A 217 11.38 -5.18 -2.15
N GLU A 218 10.77 -6.38 -2.02
CA GLU A 218 9.85 -6.75 -0.92
C GLU A 218 10.24 -8.05 -0.21
N LYS A 219 11.42 -8.60 -0.50
CA LYS A 219 11.86 -9.93 -0.04
C LYS A 219 11.88 -10.10 1.48
N TYR A 220 12.03 -8.99 2.23
CA TYR A 220 12.16 -9.03 3.67
C TYR A 220 10.80 -9.18 4.34
N LYS A 221 9.83 -8.31 4.03
CA LYS A 221 8.45 -8.35 4.54
C LYS A 221 7.51 -7.46 3.75
N VAL A 222 6.22 -7.67 3.95
CA VAL A 222 5.15 -6.79 3.46
C VAL A 222 4.23 -6.40 4.61
N THR A 223 3.71 -5.18 4.58
CA THR A 223 2.87 -4.67 5.65
C THR A 223 1.96 -3.55 5.15
N ALA A 224 1.10 -3.07 5.99
CA ALA A 224 0.22 -1.92 5.84
C ALA A 224 -0.29 -1.73 4.40
N CYS A 225 -1.53 -2.02 4.19
CA CYS A 225 -2.17 -1.87 2.89
C CYS A 225 -3.36 -0.93 2.94
N GLN A 226 -3.78 -0.52 1.77
CA GLN A 226 -5.13 -0.05 1.48
C GLN A 226 -5.72 -0.93 0.39
N VAL A 227 -6.97 -1.34 0.55
CA VAL A 227 -7.68 -2.14 -0.44
C VAL A 227 -8.85 -1.36 -1.04
N VAL A 228 -8.84 -1.22 -2.36
CA VAL A 228 -9.91 -0.57 -3.13
C VAL A 228 -10.64 -1.61 -3.95
N GLN A 229 -11.97 -1.67 -3.81
CA GLN A 229 -12.78 -2.53 -4.66
C GLN A 229 -13.18 -1.79 -5.94
N ARG A 230 -12.80 -2.34 -7.11
CA ARG A 230 -13.10 -1.74 -8.41
C ARG A 230 -13.19 -2.78 -9.52
N ASP A 231 -14.22 -2.67 -10.36
CA ASP A 231 -14.41 -3.49 -11.59
C ASP A 231 -14.27 -5.00 -11.35
N GLY A 232 -14.79 -5.46 -10.19
CA GLY A 232 -14.74 -6.85 -9.78
C GLY A 232 -13.37 -7.34 -9.28
N TRP A 233 -12.47 -6.41 -9.00
CA TRP A 233 -11.18 -6.67 -8.37
C TRP A 233 -11.08 -5.97 -7.01
N TYR A 234 -10.32 -6.58 -6.10
CA TYR A 234 -9.73 -5.94 -4.94
C TYR A 234 -8.30 -5.54 -5.30
N LEU A 235 -8.04 -4.24 -5.32
CA LEU A 235 -6.74 -3.64 -5.58
C LEU A 235 -6.08 -3.34 -4.24
N MET A 236 -4.93 -3.93 -3.95
CA MET A 236 -4.17 -3.72 -2.73
C MET A 236 -2.93 -2.89 -3.02
N PHE A 237 -2.90 -1.66 -2.52
CA PHE A 237 -1.69 -0.86 -2.41
C PHE A 237 -1.02 -1.23 -1.08
N TYR A 238 0.25 -1.60 -1.08
CA TYR A 238 0.92 -2.14 0.10
C TYR A 238 2.37 -1.72 0.20
N ILE A 239 2.98 -1.93 1.36
CA ILE A 239 4.39 -1.67 1.59
C ILE A 239 5.17 -2.97 1.41
N GLY A 240 6.23 -2.91 0.59
CA GLY A 240 7.26 -3.95 0.51
C GLY A 240 8.58 -3.44 1.08
N PHE A 241 9.23 -4.26 1.89
CA PHE A 241 10.53 -3.98 2.48
C PHE A 241 11.61 -4.84 1.84
N ARG A 242 12.64 -4.19 1.30
CA ARG A 242 13.84 -4.85 0.83
C ARG A 242 14.69 -5.37 2.00
N ASP A 243 14.78 -4.57 3.04
CA ASP A 243 15.49 -4.77 4.30
C ASP A 243 14.84 -3.91 5.40
N VAL A 244 15.42 -3.83 6.58
CA VAL A 244 14.85 -3.11 7.74
C VAL A 244 14.65 -1.60 7.48
N ASP A 245 15.45 -0.98 6.62
CA ASP A 245 15.45 0.47 6.42
C ASP A 245 14.77 0.94 5.13
N HIS A 246 14.64 0.06 4.13
CA HIS A 246 14.22 0.44 2.80
C HIS A 246 12.84 -0.14 2.46
N ALA A 247 11.86 0.76 2.41
CA ALA A 247 10.49 0.46 2.06
C ALA A 247 10.06 1.15 0.76
N GLN A 248 9.21 0.48 0.00
CA GLN A 248 8.65 0.94 -1.27
C GLN A 248 7.19 0.51 -1.36
N ILE A 249 6.46 1.13 -2.28
CA ILE A 249 5.03 0.85 -2.45
C ILE A 249 4.80 -0.06 -3.64
N GLY A 250 4.05 -1.13 -3.40
CA GLY A 250 3.58 -2.05 -4.42
C GLY A 250 2.07 -2.01 -4.60
N LEU A 251 1.64 -2.67 -5.66
CA LEU A 251 0.25 -2.88 -6.02
C LEU A 251 0.03 -4.35 -6.35
N ALA A 252 -1.06 -4.91 -5.86
CA ALA A 252 -1.53 -6.26 -6.19
C ALA A 252 -3.04 -6.24 -6.42
N ARG A 253 -3.58 -7.26 -7.09
CA ARG A 253 -5.02 -7.45 -7.24
C ARG A 253 -5.45 -8.87 -6.94
N SER A 254 -6.69 -9.04 -6.49
CA SER A 254 -7.33 -10.33 -6.24
C SER A 254 -8.81 -10.28 -6.58
N ARG A 255 -9.42 -11.40 -6.94
CA ARG A 255 -10.87 -11.47 -7.21
C ARG A 255 -11.70 -11.55 -5.94
N ASP A 256 -11.17 -12.12 -4.87
CA ASP A 256 -11.87 -12.31 -3.61
C ASP A 256 -11.35 -11.45 -2.45
N GLY A 257 -10.19 -10.79 -2.66
CA GLY A 257 -9.52 -9.98 -1.65
C GLY A 257 -8.80 -10.80 -0.57
N ILE A 258 -8.73 -12.12 -0.72
CA ILE A 258 -8.19 -13.05 0.27
C ILE A 258 -7.07 -13.91 -0.31
N SER A 259 -7.28 -14.44 -1.51
CA SER A 259 -6.39 -15.40 -2.14
C SER A 259 -5.95 -14.96 -3.54
N ASN A 260 -5.00 -15.70 -4.12
CA ASN A 260 -4.55 -15.51 -5.51
C ASN A 260 -4.23 -14.07 -5.88
N TRP A 261 -3.51 -13.40 -5.00
CA TRP A 261 -3.04 -12.04 -5.23
C TRP A 261 -2.02 -11.99 -6.37
N GLU A 262 -2.37 -11.31 -7.44
CA GLU A 262 -1.51 -11.03 -8.58
C GLU A 262 -0.77 -9.70 -8.35
N ARG A 263 0.55 -9.75 -8.23
CA ARG A 263 1.39 -8.55 -8.10
C ARG A 263 1.50 -7.81 -9.42
N ASN A 264 1.48 -6.49 -9.36
CA ASN A 264 1.64 -5.66 -10.54
C ASN A 264 3.05 -5.85 -11.13
N PRO A 265 3.20 -6.08 -12.45
CA PRO A 265 4.52 -6.28 -13.06
C PRO A 265 5.42 -5.03 -13.02
N ALA A 266 4.84 -3.84 -12.79
CA ALA A 266 5.59 -2.59 -12.66
C ALA A 266 6.03 -2.28 -11.22
N ASN A 267 5.81 -3.20 -10.26
CA ASN A 267 6.24 -2.99 -8.89
C ASN A 267 7.78 -2.86 -8.76
N PRO A 268 8.26 -1.95 -7.85
CA PRO A 268 7.47 -1.04 -7.00
C PRO A 268 6.92 0.14 -7.80
N ILE A 269 5.67 0.55 -7.52
CA ILE A 269 5.00 1.64 -8.22
C ILE A 269 5.41 3.03 -7.70
N VAL A 270 5.85 3.14 -6.44
CA VAL A 270 6.45 4.34 -5.85
C VAL A 270 7.64 3.91 -5.01
N HIS A 271 8.78 4.56 -5.22
CA HIS A 271 10.05 4.24 -4.57
C HIS A 271 10.77 5.52 -4.09
N PRO A 272 11.70 5.43 -3.14
CA PRO A 272 12.52 6.56 -2.71
C PRO A 272 13.31 7.21 -3.84
N ASP A 273 13.47 8.55 -3.78
CA ASP A 273 14.34 9.28 -4.69
C ASP A 273 15.63 9.70 -3.96
N PRO A 274 16.80 9.30 -4.48
CA PRO A 274 18.08 9.66 -3.86
C PRO A 274 18.25 11.17 -3.66
N GLY A 275 18.55 11.60 -2.43
CA GLY A 275 18.75 13.00 -2.06
C GLY A 275 17.48 13.82 -1.89
N ALA A 276 16.29 13.22 -2.08
CA ALA A 276 15.00 13.90 -1.85
C ALA A 276 14.52 13.77 -0.39
N TRP A 277 13.39 14.40 -0.11
CA TRP A 277 12.72 14.38 1.19
C TRP A 277 12.22 12.96 1.61
N ASP A 278 12.10 12.04 0.65
CA ASP A 278 11.70 10.64 0.82
C ASP A 278 12.84 9.66 0.49
N HIS A 279 14.10 10.09 0.70
CA HIS A 279 15.32 9.39 0.34
C HIS A 279 15.41 7.97 0.90
N ASP A 280 14.95 7.73 2.12
CA ASP A 280 15.17 6.46 2.81
C ASP A 280 14.02 5.47 2.58
N ALA A 281 12.78 5.96 2.52
CA ALA A 281 11.62 5.10 2.36
C ALA A 281 10.40 5.82 1.79
N CYS A 282 9.59 5.09 1.01
CA CYS A 282 8.22 5.42 0.65
C CYS A 282 7.31 4.32 1.16
N TYR A 283 6.32 4.65 2.01
CA TYR A 283 5.46 3.65 2.63
C TYR A 283 4.08 4.17 2.98
N LYS A 284 3.19 3.28 3.46
CA LYS A 284 1.78 3.51 3.84
C LYS A 284 1.00 4.25 2.76
N PRO A 285 0.71 3.57 1.64
CA PRO A 285 -0.07 4.16 0.55
C PRO A 285 -1.54 4.34 0.94
N TYR A 286 -2.16 5.40 0.41
CA TYR A 286 -3.60 5.59 0.38
C TYR A 286 -4.02 6.22 -0.94
N ALA A 287 -4.80 5.52 -1.74
CA ALA A 287 -5.12 5.91 -3.12
C ALA A 287 -6.62 6.17 -3.31
N ILE A 288 -6.95 7.22 -4.04
CA ILE A 288 -8.31 7.52 -4.49
C ILE A 288 -8.30 7.81 -5.98
N PHE A 289 -9.25 7.24 -6.71
CA PHE A 289 -9.56 7.62 -8.08
C PHE A 289 -10.62 8.72 -8.08
N ASP A 290 -10.29 9.89 -8.61
CA ASP A 290 -11.17 11.08 -8.56
C ASP A 290 -12.17 11.17 -9.72
N GLY A 291 -12.12 10.21 -10.64
CA GLY A 291 -12.90 10.14 -11.88
C GLY A 291 -12.06 10.32 -13.15
N GLN A 292 -10.85 10.85 -13.02
CA GLN A 292 -9.90 11.07 -14.13
C GLN A 292 -8.53 10.46 -13.85
N LYS A 293 -8.04 10.61 -12.62
CA LYS A 293 -6.72 10.19 -12.19
C LYS A 293 -6.78 9.57 -10.80
N TRP A 294 -5.75 8.81 -10.46
CA TRP A 294 -5.47 8.37 -9.11
C TRP A 294 -4.59 9.40 -8.40
N LEU A 295 -4.94 9.70 -7.16
CA LEU A 295 -4.09 10.37 -6.19
C LEU A 295 -3.70 9.33 -5.15
N LEU A 296 -2.41 9.08 -4.98
CA LEU A 296 -1.85 8.17 -3.99
C LEU A 296 -1.02 8.98 -3.00
N TRP A 297 -1.55 9.20 -1.82
CA TRP A 297 -0.79 9.80 -0.71
C TRP A 297 0.06 8.72 -0.06
N TYR A 298 1.26 9.12 0.36
CA TYR A 298 2.23 8.21 0.96
C TYR A 298 3.12 8.93 1.95
N ASN A 299 3.71 8.17 2.87
CA ASN A 299 4.75 8.68 3.75
C ASN A 299 6.09 8.59 3.02
N GLY A 300 6.82 9.71 2.97
CA GLY A 300 8.22 9.73 2.63
C GLY A 300 9.05 9.96 3.89
N ARG A 301 10.17 9.25 4.03
CA ARG A 301 11.08 9.37 5.16
C ARG A 301 12.47 9.80 4.70
N HIS A 302 13.03 10.77 5.45
CA HIS A 302 14.43 11.09 5.39
C HIS A 302 14.95 11.30 6.82
N GLY A 303 15.90 10.48 7.25
CA GLY A 303 16.35 10.42 8.65
C GLY A 303 15.19 10.05 9.59
N ASN A 304 14.95 10.92 10.56
CA ASN A 304 13.89 10.74 11.56
C ASN A 304 12.59 11.50 11.22
N LEU A 305 12.52 12.15 10.06
CA LEU A 305 11.36 12.93 9.67
C LEU A 305 10.54 12.18 8.64
N GLU A 306 9.26 12.00 8.94
CA GLU A 306 8.27 11.47 8.02
C GLU A 306 7.30 12.58 7.62
N GLN A 307 7.03 12.68 6.33
CA GLN A 307 6.12 13.66 5.75
C GLN A 307 5.22 13.00 4.73
N ILE A 308 4.14 13.66 4.36
CA ILE A 308 3.16 13.14 3.42
C ILE A 308 3.41 13.75 2.06
N GLY A 309 3.58 12.90 1.05
CA GLY A 309 3.61 13.26 -0.36
C GLY A 309 2.44 12.69 -1.13
N VAL A 310 2.34 13.05 -2.40
CA VAL A 310 1.36 12.50 -3.33
C VAL A 310 2.03 12.08 -4.64
N ALA A 311 1.64 10.91 -5.13
CA ALA A 311 1.93 10.44 -6.48
C ALA A 311 0.63 10.38 -7.29
N ILE A 312 0.73 10.65 -8.59
CA ILE A 312 -0.41 10.79 -9.50
C ILE A 312 -0.28 9.77 -10.62
N HIS A 313 -1.37 9.08 -10.93
CA HIS A 313 -1.46 8.20 -12.08
C HIS A 313 -2.67 8.57 -12.93
N GLN A 314 -2.48 8.70 -14.25
CA GLN A 314 -3.55 9.12 -15.17
C GLN A 314 -4.35 7.91 -15.65
N GLY A 315 -5.68 8.05 -15.62
CA GLY A 315 -6.60 7.03 -16.13
C GLY A 315 -6.76 5.81 -15.21
N LEU A 316 -7.36 4.77 -15.76
CA LEU A 316 -7.77 3.57 -15.02
C LEU A 316 -6.83 2.39 -15.19
N ASP A 317 -6.03 2.37 -16.24
CA ASP A 317 -5.12 1.27 -16.53
C ASP A 317 -3.90 1.34 -15.60
N LEU A 318 -3.90 0.47 -14.62
CA LEU A 318 -2.84 0.35 -13.62
C LEU A 318 -1.69 -0.58 -14.06
N GLY A 319 -1.69 -1.02 -15.33
CA GLY A 319 -0.60 -1.83 -15.90
C GLY A 319 -0.64 -3.31 -15.55
N PHE A 320 -1.77 -3.84 -15.09
CA PHE A 320 -1.94 -5.29 -14.99
C PHE A 320 -2.12 -5.90 -16.37
N LEU A 321 -1.50 -7.05 -16.60
CA LEU A 321 -1.69 -7.78 -17.85
C LEU A 321 -3.18 -8.13 -18.03
N SER A 322 -3.72 -7.91 -19.23
CA SER A 322 -5.07 -8.35 -19.57
C SER A 322 -5.11 -9.88 -19.51
N SER A 323 -6.02 -10.45 -18.72
CA SER A 323 -6.31 -11.88 -18.72
C SER A 323 -6.97 -12.25 -20.07
N GLY A 324 -6.18 -12.53 -21.12
CA GLY A 324 -6.74 -12.82 -22.44
C GLY A 324 -5.77 -12.91 -23.62
N SER A 325 -4.47 -12.98 -23.43
CA SER A 325 -3.53 -13.32 -24.53
C SER A 325 -2.81 -14.63 -24.23
N HIS A 326 -3.53 -15.75 -24.29
CA HIS A 326 -2.87 -16.99 -24.66
C HIS A 326 -2.43 -16.85 -26.12
N PRO A 327 -1.16 -17.04 -26.49
CA PRO A 327 -0.78 -17.15 -27.88
C PRO A 327 -1.51 -18.38 -28.43
N THR A 328 -2.42 -18.16 -29.39
CA THR A 328 -2.96 -19.23 -30.21
C THR A 328 -1.80 -19.85 -30.96
N VAL A 329 -1.36 -21.03 -30.53
CA VAL A 329 -0.50 -21.89 -31.32
C VAL A 329 -1.31 -22.30 -32.53
N THR A 330 -1.15 -21.62 -33.65
CA THR A 330 -1.62 -22.09 -34.94
C THR A 330 -0.82 -23.33 -35.32
N SER A 331 -1.42 -24.50 -35.14
CA SER A 331 -0.91 -25.73 -35.72
C SER A 331 -0.98 -25.60 -37.26
N ASN A 332 0.16 -25.40 -37.88
CA ASN A 332 0.30 -25.52 -39.34
C ASN A 332 -0.03 -26.94 -39.73
N GLY A 333 -1.23 -27.12 -40.29
CA GLY A 333 -1.61 -28.36 -40.97
C GLY A 333 -0.70 -28.56 -42.19
N LYS A 334 -0.05 -29.72 -42.27
CA LYS A 334 0.56 -30.23 -43.49
C LYS A 334 -0.49 -30.47 -44.53
N PRO A 335 -0.32 -30.08 -45.78
CA PRO A 335 -1.20 -30.51 -46.85
C PRO A 335 -0.92 -31.99 -47.21
N SER A 336 -1.94 -32.83 -47.19
CA SER A 336 -1.94 -34.12 -47.83
C SER A 336 -1.95 -33.91 -49.34
N GLN A 337 -1.02 -34.53 -50.05
CA GLN A 337 -1.03 -34.69 -51.50
C GLN A 337 -1.51 -36.12 -51.86
N PRO A 338 -2.05 -36.26 -53.07
CA PRO A 338 -2.98 -37.30 -53.50
C PRO A 338 -2.36 -38.68 -53.70
#